data_d2026c6f12b998da264d15d5a6541a34
#
_entry.id   d2026c6f12b998da264d15d5a6541a34
#
_cell.length_a   1.000
_cell.length_b   1.000
_cell.length_c   1.000
_cell.angle_alpha   90.00
_cell.angle_beta   90.00
_cell.angle_gamma   90.00
#
_symmetry.space_group_name_H-M   'P 1'
#
loop_
_entity.id
_entity.type
_entity.pdbx_description
1 polymer ?
#
loop_
_entity_poly.entity_id
_entity_poly.type
_entity_poly.pdbx_seq_one_letter_code
_entity_poly.pdbx_strand_id
1 'polypeptide(L)' 'MNNQKVIIVGSSGHSKVIIDIFEKENKYQIVGLLDAYRNVGEETLGYKVIGKEDDLPFLLSQNSNCKIFIAIGDN' A
#
# COMPACT_ATOMS: atom_id res chain seq x y z
N MET A 1 17.03 -0.08 -11.69
CA MET A 1 15.98 -1.02 -12.08
C MET A 1 14.63 -0.44 -11.81
N ASN A 2 13.70 -0.71 -12.69
CA ASN A 2 12.36 -0.17 -12.56
C ASN A 2 11.49 -1.14 -11.80
N ASN A 3 11.30 -0.85 -10.52
CA ASN A 3 10.39 -1.65 -9.73
C ASN A 3 8.95 -1.22 -10.01
N GLN A 4 8.05 -2.18 -9.96
CA GLN A 4 6.64 -1.90 -10.11
C GLN A 4 6.14 -1.17 -8.87
N LYS A 5 5.56 0.00 -9.05
CA LYS A 5 4.97 0.74 -7.95
C LYS A 5 3.65 0.10 -7.55
N VAL A 6 3.42 0.01 -6.26
CA VAL A 6 2.17 -0.55 -5.74
C VAL A 6 1.66 0.28 -4.57
N ILE A 7 0.35 0.32 -4.46
CA ILE A 7 -0.34 0.88 -3.30
C ILE A 7 -1.10 -0.26 -2.66
N ILE A 8 -0.96 -0.41 -1.37
CA ILE A 8 -1.62 -1.48 -0.63
C ILE A 8 -2.82 -0.92 0.10
N VAL A 9 -3.99 -1.48 -0.15
CA VAL A 9 -5.22 -1.08 0.52
C VAL A 9 -5.37 -1.94 1.76
N GLY A 10 -5.48 -1.29 2.90
CA GLY A 10 -5.47 -1.96 4.19
C GLY A 10 -4.07 -1.92 4.78
N SER A 11 -3.98 -1.61 6.07
CA SER A 11 -2.67 -1.45 6.70
C SER A 11 -2.57 -2.17 8.03
N SER A 12 -3.55 -3.01 8.35
CA SER A 12 -3.55 -3.76 9.60
C SER A 12 -2.80 -5.08 9.42
N GLY A 13 -3.07 -6.05 10.27
CA GLY A 13 -2.26 -7.25 10.36
C GLY A 13 -1.98 -7.96 9.05
N HIS A 14 -2.99 -8.12 8.19
CA HIS A 14 -2.81 -8.85 6.94
C HIS A 14 -1.84 -8.13 5.99
N SER A 15 -1.82 -6.81 6.04
CA SER A 15 -0.93 -6.06 5.17
C SER A 15 0.53 -6.30 5.50
N LYS A 16 0.84 -6.64 6.76
CA LYS A 16 2.23 -6.94 7.13
C LYS A 16 2.76 -8.13 6.38
N VAL A 17 1.92 -9.14 6.18
CA VAL A 17 2.31 -10.32 5.42
C VAL A 17 2.58 -9.93 3.97
N ILE A 18 1.69 -9.12 3.40
CA ILE A 18 1.83 -8.69 2.01
C ILE A 18 3.11 -7.85 1.84
N ILE A 19 3.36 -6.93 2.76
CA ILE A 19 4.55 -6.10 2.70
C ILE A 19 5.81 -6.98 2.76
N ASP A 20 5.82 -7.94 3.66
CA ASP A 20 6.97 -8.81 3.79
C ASP A 20 7.24 -9.59 2.50
N ILE A 21 6.18 -10.09 1.87
CA ILE A 21 6.32 -10.81 0.63
C ILE A 21 6.89 -9.89 -0.46
N PHE A 22 6.37 -8.66 -0.56
CA PHE A 22 6.84 -7.73 -1.56
C PHE A 22 8.30 -7.36 -1.35
N GLU A 23 8.71 -7.21 -0.11
CA GLU A 23 10.11 -6.88 0.17
C GLU A 23 11.03 -8.04 -0.20
N LYS A 24 10.60 -9.26 0.05
CA LYS A 24 11.40 -10.42 -0.30
C LYS A 24 11.49 -10.64 -1.79
N GLU A 25 10.42 -10.31 -2.52
CA GLU A 25 10.42 -10.41 -3.97
C GLU A 25 11.35 -9.39 -4.61
N ASN A 26 11.50 -8.24 -3.98
CA ASN A 26 12.37 -7.16 -4.46
C ASN A 26 12.01 -6.71 -5.87
N LYS A 27 10.74 -6.78 -6.22
CA LYS A 27 10.23 -6.37 -7.53
C LYS A 27 9.31 -5.18 -7.43
N TYR A 28 8.92 -4.79 -6.22
CA TYR A 28 7.88 -3.81 -6.02
C TYR A 28 8.40 -2.65 -5.20
N GLN A 29 7.89 -1.47 -5.52
CA GLN A 29 8.12 -0.28 -4.72
C GLN A 29 6.79 0.08 -4.08
N ILE A 30 6.70 -0.04 -2.77
CA ILE A 30 5.47 0.26 -2.06
C ILE A 30 5.41 1.78 -1.88
N VAL A 31 4.46 2.41 -2.56
CA VAL A 31 4.29 3.86 -2.49
C VAL A 31 3.68 4.25 -1.16
N GLY A 32 2.71 3.47 -0.69
CA GLY A 32 2.06 3.75 0.57
C GLY A 32 0.89 2.84 0.81
N LEU A 33 0.20 3.11 1.90
CA LEU A 33 -0.92 2.29 2.35
C LEU A 33 -2.18 3.15 2.39
N LEU A 34 -3.32 2.53 2.12
CA LEU A 34 -4.62 3.18 2.29
C LEU A 34 -5.37 2.44 3.36
N ASP A 35 -6.01 3.19 4.24
CA ASP A 35 -6.76 2.58 5.34
C ASP A 35 -7.92 3.49 5.74
N ALA A 36 -9.09 2.89 5.93
CA ALA A 36 -10.29 3.65 6.26
C ALA A 36 -10.29 4.13 7.72
N TYR A 37 -9.51 3.51 8.57
CA TYR A 37 -9.58 3.75 10.00
C TYR A 37 -8.34 4.38 10.59
N ARG A 38 -7.24 4.37 9.90
CA ARG A 38 -6.00 4.92 10.41
C ARG A 38 -5.74 6.29 9.82
N ASN A 39 -4.99 7.10 10.55
CA ASN A 39 -4.69 8.46 10.11
C ASN A 39 -3.53 8.49 9.15
N VAL A 40 -3.58 9.43 8.22
CA VAL A 40 -2.45 9.68 7.32
C VAL A 40 -1.22 9.96 8.17
N GLY A 41 -0.14 9.31 7.82
CA GLY A 41 1.11 9.43 8.55
C GLY A 41 1.42 8.29 9.49
N GLU A 42 0.42 7.49 9.86
CA GLU A 42 0.70 6.29 10.64
C GLU A 42 1.46 5.30 9.77
N GLU A 43 2.27 4.47 10.39
CA GLU A 43 3.16 3.59 9.65
C GLU A 43 2.93 2.14 9.98
N THR A 44 3.19 1.28 9.00
CA THR A 44 3.25 -0.16 9.18
C THR A 44 4.52 -0.64 8.50
N LEU A 45 5.43 -1.19 9.29
CA LEU A 45 6.72 -1.69 8.78
C LEU A 45 7.47 -0.65 7.97
N GLY A 46 7.35 0.62 8.35
CA GLY A 46 8.06 1.71 7.69
C GLY A 46 7.33 2.35 6.53
N TYR A 47 6.16 1.84 6.17
CA TYR A 47 5.37 2.42 5.09
C TYR A 47 4.20 3.19 5.66
N LYS A 48 3.96 4.38 5.12
CA LYS A 48 2.98 5.29 5.70
C LYS A 48 1.60 5.11 5.08
N VAL A 49 0.59 5.33 5.91
CA VAL A 49 -0.77 5.51 5.42
C VAL A 49 -0.81 6.86 4.71
N ILE A 50 -1.18 6.85 3.43
CA ILE A 50 -1.16 8.08 2.63
C ILE A 50 -2.56 8.56 2.28
N GLY A 51 -3.60 7.83 2.69
CA GLY A 51 -4.96 8.25 2.43
C GLY A 51 -5.94 7.13 2.70
N LYS A 52 -7.15 7.33 2.23
CA LYS A 52 -8.23 6.37 2.33
C LYS A 52 -8.55 5.83 0.96
N GLU A 53 -9.40 4.80 0.90
CA GLU A 53 -9.77 4.21 -0.37
C GLU A 53 -10.34 5.25 -1.34
N ASP A 54 -11.08 6.23 -0.82
CA ASP A 54 -11.66 7.26 -1.67
C ASP A 54 -10.60 8.12 -2.36
N ASP A 55 -9.39 8.13 -1.84
CA ASP A 55 -8.31 8.91 -2.43
C ASP A 55 -7.64 8.19 -3.59
N LEU A 56 -8.02 6.95 -3.86
CA LEU A 56 -7.34 6.13 -4.82
C LEU A 56 -7.30 6.74 -6.23
N PRO A 57 -8.40 7.26 -6.78
CA PRO A 57 -8.33 7.85 -8.12
C PRO A 57 -7.31 8.98 -8.19
N PHE A 58 -7.26 9.83 -7.17
CA PHE A 58 -6.30 10.91 -7.14
C PHE A 58 -4.88 10.39 -7.07
N LEU A 59 -4.66 9.40 -6.19
CA LEU A 59 -3.31 8.85 -6.01
C LEU A 59 -2.82 8.16 -7.28
N LEU A 60 -3.71 7.49 -8.00
CA LEU A 60 -3.33 6.85 -9.25
C LEU A 60 -2.99 7.89 -10.31
N SER A 61 -3.65 9.04 -10.29
CA SER A 61 -3.31 10.09 -11.24
C SER A 61 -1.94 10.70 -10.94
N GLN A 62 -1.48 10.61 -9.70
CA GLN A 62 -0.18 11.12 -9.30
C GLN A 62 0.94 10.12 -9.51
N ASN A 63 0.60 8.84 -9.61
CA ASN A 63 1.59 7.77 -9.70
C ASN A 63 1.28 6.89 -10.90
N SER A 64 1.88 7.22 -12.05
CA SER A 64 1.66 6.44 -13.25
C SER A 64 2.22 5.04 -13.08
N ASN A 65 1.56 4.08 -13.74
CA ASN A 65 1.98 2.67 -13.73
C ASN A 65 1.98 2.08 -12.31
N CYS A 66 1.08 2.55 -11.47
CA CYS A 66 0.96 2.05 -10.11
C CYS A 66 -0.13 0.99 -10.04
N LYS A 67 0.17 -0.14 -9.42
CA LYS A 67 -0.79 -1.20 -9.22
C LYS A 67 -1.32 -1.16 -7.80
N ILE A 68 -2.45 -1.82 -7.60
CA ILE A 68 -3.14 -1.81 -6.32
C ILE A 68 -3.26 -3.24 -5.84
N PHE A 69 -2.92 -3.46 -4.58
CA PHE A 69 -3.12 -4.75 -3.94
C PHE A 69 -4.00 -4.55 -2.73
N ILE A 70 -5.00 -5.42 -2.60
CA ILE A 70 -5.93 -5.32 -1.48
C ILE A 70 -5.47 -6.31 -0.42
N ALA A 71 -5.13 -5.79 0.73
CA ALA A 71 -4.59 -6.57 1.84
C ALA A 71 -5.57 -6.63 3.01
N ILE A 72 -6.84 -6.65 2.69
CA ILE A 72 -7.87 -6.72 3.71
C ILE A 72 -8.02 -8.17 4.10
N GLY A 73 -7.73 -8.45 5.36
CA GLY A 73 -7.87 -9.80 5.85
C GLY A 73 -9.33 -10.20 5.88
N ASP A 74 -9.59 -11.41 5.52
CA ASP A 74 -10.92 -11.95 5.54
C ASP A 74 -10.97 -13.10 6.52
N ASN A 75 -11.97 -13.12 7.31
CA ASN A 75 -12.08 -14.19 8.30
C ASN A 75 -13.24 -15.07 8.04
#